data_cc77a21aa2f1e29234961e20e122c7f0
#
_entry.id   cc77a21aa2f1e29234961e20e122c7f0
#
_cell.length_a   1.000
_cell.length_b   1.000
_cell.length_c   1.000
_cell.angle_alpha   90.00
_cell.angle_beta   90.00
_cell.angle_gamma   90.00
#
_symmetry.space_group_name_H-M   'P 1'
#
loop_
_entity.id
_entity.type
_entity.pdbx_description
1 polymer ?
#
loop_
_entity_poly.entity_id
_entity_poly.type
_entity_poly.pdbx_seq_one_letter_code
_entity_poly.pdbx_strand_id
1 'polypeptide(L)'
;MARIFIAIRFDDEFKQEFVGLQNALKNRGVEGNYCPYGNLHMTLAFIGEKYDLPEIRKAVYEVAFEPFTITLENLGMFPTKAGVIWCGIKEQEQTTTLADRLRDSLTAHGVLYNTQRFVPHISLVQHPSRIVTDIEVPKVSTRIERIYVMKSERINGELIYSEV
;
A
#
# COMPACT_ATOMS: atom_id res chain seq x y z
N MET A 1 -18.66 -7.78 0.87
CA MET A 1 -18.82 -6.32 0.68
C MET A 1 -17.53 -5.72 0.17
N ALA A 2 -17.64 -4.77 -0.72
CA ALA A 2 -16.47 -4.08 -1.26
C ALA A 2 -15.99 -2.99 -0.31
N ARG A 3 -14.69 -2.81 -0.21
CA ARG A 3 -14.05 -1.73 0.54
C ARG A 3 -13.23 -0.89 -0.41
N ILE A 4 -13.27 0.42 -0.20
CA ILE A 4 -12.55 1.38 -1.05
C ILE A 4 -11.31 1.86 -0.31
N PHE A 5 -10.22 1.99 -1.05
CA PHE A 5 -8.98 2.59 -0.60
C PHE A 5 -8.29 3.31 -1.76
N ILE A 6 -7.41 4.23 -1.44
CA ILE A 6 -6.63 4.98 -2.42
C ILE A 6 -5.19 4.52 -2.32
N ALA A 7 -4.58 4.20 -3.46
CA ALA A 7 -3.27 3.56 -3.47
C ALA A 7 -2.38 4.01 -4.63
N ILE A 8 -1.09 3.81 -4.43
CA ILE A 8 -0.09 3.78 -5.48
C ILE A 8 0.00 2.33 -5.96
N ARG A 9 -0.01 2.13 -7.27
CA ARG A 9 0.17 0.83 -7.90
C ARG A 9 1.55 0.76 -8.54
N PHE A 10 2.02 -0.45 -8.78
CA PHE A 10 3.35 -0.70 -9.33
C PHE A 10 3.27 -1.52 -10.61
N ASP A 11 4.24 -1.32 -11.51
CA ASP A 11 4.37 -2.15 -12.70
C ASP A 11 4.94 -3.54 -12.35
N ASP A 12 4.93 -4.44 -13.32
CA ASP A 12 5.37 -5.83 -13.12
C ASP A 12 6.83 -5.92 -12.72
N GLU A 13 7.68 -5.10 -13.31
CA GLU A 13 9.12 -5.11 -13.02
C GLU A 13 9.38 -4.77 -11.56
N PHE A 14 8.73 -3.73 -11.04
CA PHE A 14 8.87 -3.34 -9.64
C PHE A 14 8.28 -4.37 -8.68
N LYS A 15 7.13 -4.95 -9.05
CA LYS A 15 6.50 -6.01 -8.24
C LYS A 15 7.37 -7.24 -8.08
N GLN A 16 8.22 -7.56 -9.06
CA GLN A 16 9.14 -8.70 -8.95
C GLN A 16 10.13 -8.53 -7.79
N GLU A 17 10.47 -7.30 -7.44
CA GLU A 17 11.31 -7.06 -6.27
C GLU A 17 10.63 -7.49 -4.98
N PHE A 18 9.33 -7.24 -4.86
CA PHE A 18 8.54 -7.70 -3.69
C PHE A 18 8.43 -9.21 -3.66
N VAL A 19 8.25 -9.85 -4.80
CA VAL A 19 8.24 -11.32 -4.89
C VAL A 19 9.58 -11.89 -4.41
N GLY A 20 10.69 -11.28 -4.80
CA GLY A 20 12.02 -11.66 -4.33
C GLY A 20 12.15 -11.55 -2.81
N LEU A 21 11.64 -10.48 -2.22
CA LEU A 21 11.64 -10.28 -0.76
C LEU A 21 10.74 -11.31 -0.07
N GLN A 22 9.57 -11.59 -0.63
CA GLN A 22 8.67 -12.62 -0.10
C GLN A 22 9.33 -14.00 -0.11
N ASN A 23 10.02 -14.33 -1.20
CA ASN A 23 10.76 -15.61 -1.30
C ASN A 23 11.91 -15.66 -0.30
N ALA A 24 12.62 -14.57 -0.07
CA ALA A 24 13.67 -14.49 0.94
C ALA A 24 13.11 -14.73 2.34
N LEU A 25 11.93 -14.16 2.64
CA LEU A 25 11.25 -14.40 3.92
C LEU A 25 10.85 -15.88 4.07
N LYS A 26 10.30 -16.49 3.03
CA LYS A 26 9.96 -17.92 3.02
C LYS A 26 11.19 -18.80 3.26
N ASN A 27 12.32 -18.45 2.65
CA ASN A 27 13.59 -19.15 2.84
C ASN A 27 14.12 -19.03 4.27
N ARG A 28 13.74 -17.97 4.99
CA ARG A 28 14.07 -17.77 6.40
C ARG A 28 13.04 -18.42 7.35
N GLY A 29 12.11 -19.19 6.81
CA GLY A 29 11.12 -19.92 7.59
C GLY A 29 9.92 -19.10 8.06
N VAL A 30 9.66 -17.96 7.42
CA VAL A 30 8.49 -17.13 7.76
C VAL A 30 7.27 -17.69 7.05
N GLU A 31 6.31 -18.19 7.82
CA GLU A 31 5.00 -18.59 7.36
C GLU A 31 3.99 -17.50 7.65
N GLY A 32 2.93 -17.41 6.87
CA GLY A 32 1.89 -16.41 7.05
C GLY A 32 1.09 -16.19 5.78
N ASN A 33 0.29 -15.13 5.78
CA ASN A 33 -0.53 -14.75 4.62
C ASN A 33 0.26 -13.79 3.75
N TYR A 34 0.94 -14.32 2.74
CA TYR A 34 1.68 -13.51 1.79
C TYR A 34 0.74 -12.74 0.88
N CYS A 35 1.05 -11.46 0.67
CA CYS A 35 0.27 -10.63 -0.22
C CYS A 35 0.32 -11.18 -1.65
N PRO A 36 -0.82 -11.49 -2.28
CA PRO A 36 -0.83 -11.96 -3.68
C PRO A 36 -0.22 -10.92 -4.61
N TYR A 37 0.39 -11.37 -5.68
CA TYR A 37 1.04 -10.51 -6.67
C TYR A 37 0.14 -9.38 -7.15
N GLY A 38 -1.12 -9.68 -7.49
CA GLY A 38 -2.08 -8.68 -7.96
C GLY A 38 -2.48 -7.63 -6.93
N ASN A 39 -2.19 -7.89 -5.65
CA ASN A 39 -2.57 -7.00 -4.55
C ASN A 39 -1.39 -6.19 -4.00
N LEU A 40 -0.19 -6.33 -4.55
CA LEU A 40 0.97 -5.57 -4.12
C LEU A 40 0.79 -4.09 -4.47
N HIS A 41 0.77 -3.24 -3.45
CA HIS A 41 0.49 -1.81 -3.58
C HIS A 41 0.95 -1.04 -2.34
N MET A 42 0.88 0.29 -2.40
CA MET A 42 1.05 1.14 -1.22
C MET A 42 -0.26 1.90 -0.99
N THR A 43 -0.91 1.66 0.14
CA THR A 43 -2.14 2.39 0.51
C THR A 43 -1.81 3.78 1.04
N LEU A 44 -2.50 4.79 0.52
CA LEU A 44 -2.38 6.18 0.98
C LEU A 44 -3.52 6.56 1.93
N ALA A 45 -4.72 6.05 1.69
CA ALA A 45 -5.88 6.31 2.52
C ALA A 45 -6.87 5.15 2.44
N PHE A 46 -7.43 4.77 3.57
CA PHE A 46 -8.41 3.70 3.68
C PHE A 46 -9.78 4.29 3.94
N ILE A 47 -10.75 4.03 3.07
CA ILE A 47 -12.10 4.59 3.18
C ILE A 47 -13.06 3.58 3.80
N GLY A 48 -13.06 2.34 3.33
CA GLY A 48 -13.85 1.27 3.89
C GLY A 48 -15.13 0.96 3.10
N GLU A 49 -16.13 0.41 3.79
CA GLU A 49 -17.35 -0.13 3.18
C GLU A 49 -18.41 0.92 2.89
N LYS A 50 -18.40 2.03 3.63
CA LYS A 50 -19.35 3.13 3.44
C LYS A 50 -18.68 4.23 2.64
N TYR A 51 -19.15 4.44 1.41
CA TYR A 51 -18.50 5.37 0.50
C TYR A 51 -19.46 5.98 -0.51
N ASP A 52 -19.10 7.17 -0.95
CA ASP A 52 -19.71 7.86 -2.09
C ASP A 52 -18.66 7.92 -3.20
N LEU A 53 -18.74 7.01 -4.14
CA LEU A 53 -17.69 6.86 -5.16
C LEU A 53 -17.54 8.11 -6.04
N PRO A 54 -18.61 8.79 -6.50
CA PRO A 54 -18.43 10.05 -7.22
C PRO A 54 -17.67 11.11 -6.45
N GLU A 55 -17.95 11.30 -5.15
CA GLU A 55 -17.23 12.29 -4.33
C GLU A 55 -15.76 11.88 -4.12
N ILE A 56 -15.50 10.59 -3.94
CA ILE A 56 -14.13 10.08 -3.82
C ILE A 56 -13.35 10.39 -5.10
N ARG A 57 -13.93 10.11 -6.25
CA ARG A 57 -13.27 10.37 -7.54
C ARG A 57 -12.97 11.85 -7.73
N LYS A 58 -13.88 12.74 -7.34
CA LYS A 58 -13.65 14.19 -7.38
C LYS A 58 -12.49 14.59 -6.48
N ALA A 59 -12.48 14.09 -5.26
CA ALA A 59 -11.42 14.38 -4.29
C ALA A 59 -10.05 13.93 -4.80
N VAL A 60 -9.98 12.73 -5.37
CA VAL A 60 -8.74 12.16 -5.91
C VAL A 60 -8.28 12.95 -7.14
N TYR A 61 -9.21 13.31 -8.02
CA TYR A 61 -8.91 14.09 -9.23
C TYR A 61 -8.28 15.44 -8.89
N GLU A 62 -8.70 16.08 -7.81
CA GLU A 62 -8.19 17.40 -7.39
C GLU A 62 -6.82 17.36 -6.75
N VAL A 63 -6.30 16.18 -6.40
CA VAL A 63 -4.97 16.07 -5.82
C VAL A 63 -3.91 16.35 -6.88
N ALA A 64 -3.22 17.47 -6.73
CA ALA A 64 -2.11 17.83 -7.61
C ALA A 64 -0.79 17.48 -6.94
N PHE A 65 0.10 16.82 -7.68
CA PHE A 65 1.46 16.56 -7.22
C PHE A 65 2.39 16.41 -8.43
N GLU A 66 3.66 16.76 -8.22
CA GLU A 66 4.69 16.51 -9.21
C GLU A 66 5.11 15.03 -9.12
N PRO A 67 5.30 14.35 -10.26
CA PRO A 67 5.85 13.01 -10.24
C PRO A 67 7.17 12.95 -9.46
N PHE A 68 7.36 11.87 -8.72
CA PHE A 68 8.57 11.68 -7.93
C PHE A 68 8.98 10.21 -7.94
N THR A 69 10.20 9.94 -7.52
CA THR A 69 10.75 8.59 -7.47
C THR A 69 10.71 8.08 -6.04
N ILE A 70 10.34 6.81 -5.87
CA ILE A 70 10.51 6.10 -4.60
C ILE A 70 11.55 4.99 -4.80
N THR A 71 12.33 4.75 -3.76
CA THR A 71 13.39 3.74 -3.73
C THR A 71 13.15 2.80 -2.56
N LEU A 72 13.20 1.50 -2.79
CA LEU A 72 13.06 0.53 -1.71
C LEU A 72 14.25 0.67 -0.75
N GLU A 73 14.00 0.53 0.55
CA GLU A 73 15.07 0.76 1.53
C GLU A 73 15.26 -0.40 2.50
N ASN A 74 14.24 -0.75 3.27
CA ASN A 74 14.39 -1.75 4.34
C ASN A 74 13.08 -2.44 4.63
N LEU A 75 13.17 -3.60 5.30
CA LEU A 75 11.99 -4.24 5.86
C LEU A 75 11.69 -3.66 7.25
N GLY A 76 10.42 -3.62 7.57
CA GLY A 76 9.94 -3.26 8.89
C GLY A 76 8.76 -4.14 9.29
N MET A 77 8.26 -3.90 10.50
CA MET A 77 7.10 -4.62 10.99
C MET A 77 6.19 -3.69 11.78
N PHE A 78 4.89 -3.95 11.72
CA PHE A 78 3.96 -3.29 12.62
C PHE A 78 3.68 -4.24 13.79
N PRO A 79 3.90 -3.78 15.03
CA PRO A 79 3.67 -4.60 16.23
C PRO A 79 2.19 -4.65 16.60
N THR A 80 1.34 -4.96 15.64
CA THR A 80 -0.07 -5.19 15.88
C THR A 80 -0.29 -6.62 16.34
N LYS A 81 -1.46 -6.92 16.88
CA LYS A 81 -1.80 -8.25 17.35
C LYS A 81 -1.64 -9.31 16.27
N ALA A 82 -1.94 -8.98 15.03
CA ALA A 82 -1.79 -9.86 13.88
C ALA A 82 -0.38 -9.86 13.30
N GLY A 83 0.29 -8.71 13.32
CA GLY A 83 1.60 -8.51 12.74
C GLY A 83 1.57 -8.33 11.23
N VAL A 84 2.47 -7.52 10.71
CA VAL A 84 2.71 -7.35 9.27
C VAL A 84 4.18 -7.07 9.06
N ILE A 85 4.81 -7.81 8.15
CA ILE A 85 6.15 -7.45 7.65
C ILE A 85 5.96 -6.72 6.34
N TRP A 86 6.60 -5.56 6.20
CA TRP A 86 6.45 -4.69 5.06
C TRP A 86 7.80 -4.20 4.55
N CYS A 87 7.81 -3.72 3.30
CA CYS A 87 8.95 -3.05 2.69
C CYS A 87 8.73 -1.54 2.78
N GLY A 88 9.73 -0.82 3.27
CA GLY A 88 9.74 0.62 3.36
C GLY A 88 10.45 1.28 2.18
N ILE A 89 10.39 2.59 2.14
CA ILE A 89 10.99 3.42 1.10
C ILE A 89 11.86 4.52 1.71
N LYS A 90 12.77 5.02 0.90
CA LYS A 90 13.68 6.11 1.29
C LYS A 90 12.98 7.47 1.30
N GLU A 91 12.17 7.77 0.28
CA GLU A 91 11.55 9.08 0.07
C GLU A 91 10.25 9.24 0.88
N GLN A 92 10.37 9.23 2.21
CA GLN A 92 9.22 9.25 3.10
C GLN A 92 8.51 10.60 3.10
N GLU A 93 9.24 11.70 3.05
CA GLU A 93 8.66 13.04 3.10
C GLU A 93 7.75 13.32 1.92
N GLN A 94 8.21 13.04 0.70
CA GLN A 94 7.43 13.26 -0.52
C GLN A 94 6.17 12.40 -0.55
N THR A 95 6.27 11.16 -0.14
CA THR A 95 5.14 10.23 -0.09
C THR A 95 4.14 10.64 0.99
N THR A 96 4.61 11.08 2.14
CA THR A 96 3.76 11.59 3.22
C THR A 96 3.04 12.85 2.78
N THR A 97 3.73 13.76 2.08
CA THR A 97 3.11 14.98 1.54
C THR A 97 1.97 14.63 0.58
N LEU A 98 2.18 13.65 -0.29
CA LEU A 98 1.12 13.17 -1.20
C LEU A 98 -0.08 12.63 -0.41
N ALA A 99 0.16 11.80 0.59
CA ALA A 99 -0.90 11.26 1.44
C ALA A 99 -1.65 12.36 2.17
N ASP A 100 -0.94 13.37 2.69
CA ASP A 100 -1.56 14.51 3.38
C ASP A 100 -2.45 15.32 2.43
N ARG A 101 -1.99 15.60 1.22
CA ARG A 101 -2.79 16.31 0.21
C ARG A 101 -4.04 15.53 -0.15
N LEU A 102 -3.92 14.22 -0.31
CA LEU A 102 -5.07 13.35 -0.58
C LEU A 102 -6.07 13.42 0.56
N ARG A 103 -5.60 13.27 1.80
CA ARG A 103 -6.46 13.27 2.98
C ARG A 103 -7.15 14.61 3.19
N ASP A 104 -6.46 15.71 2.93
CA ASP A 104 -7.05 17.05 2.97
C ASP A 104 -8.15 17.19 1.91
N SER A 105 -7.93 16.69 0.72
CA SER A 105 -8.94 16.71 -0.34
C SER A 105 -10.15 15.85 0.00
N LEU A 106 -9.93 14.66 0.56
CA LEU A 106 -11.03 13.80 1.03
C LEU A 106 -11.87 14.52 2.09
N THR A 107 -11.22 15.15 3.05
CA THR A 107 -11.91 15.94 4.09
C THR A 107 -12.72 17.09 3.49
N ALA A 108 -12.15 17.81 2.53
CA ALA A 108 -12.83 18.92 1.84
C ALA A 108 -14.09 18.45 1.10
N HIS A 109 -14.10 17.21 0.63
CA HIS A 109 -15.26 16.60 -0.04
C HIS A 109 -16.20 15.85 0.91
N GLY A 110 -15.96 15.93 2.21
CA GLY A 110 -16.80 15.24 3.21
C GLY A 110 -16.65 13.73 3.21
N VAL A 111 -15.55 13.21 2.67
CA VAL A 111 -15.28 11.77 2.62
C VAL A 111 -14.53 11.35 3.88
N LEU A 112 -15.11 10.41 4.63
CA LEU A 112 -14.46 9.86 5.82
C LEU A 112 -13.42 8.82 5.42
N TYR A 113 -12.33 8.77 6.16
CA TYR A 113 -11.26 7.81 5.96
C TYR A 113 -10.64 7.44 7.31
N ASN A 114 -9.85 6.37 7.34
CA ASN A 114 -9.13 5.97 8.54
C ASN A 114 -8.03 7.00 8.82
N THR A 115 -8.10 7.65 9.99
CA THR A 115 -7.22 8.76 10.38
C THR A 115 -5.93 8.31 11.07
N GLN A 116 -5.63 7.01 11.09
CA GLN A 116 -4.36 6.54 11.63
C GLN A 116 -3.19 7.19 10.90
N ARG A 117 -2.07 7.36 11.64
CA ARG A 117 -0.86 7.94 11.09
C ARG A 117 -0.43 7.19 9.84
N PHE A 118 -0.16 7.92 8.78
CA PHE A 118 0.36 7.34 7.56
C PHE A 118 1.84 6.97 7.72
N VAL A 119 2.17 5.72 7.38
CA VAL A 119 3.55 5.24 7.29
C VAL A 119 3.71 4.62 5.91
N PRO A 120 4.58 5.17 5.05
CA PRO A 120 4.79 4.61 3.71
C PRO A 120 5.31 3.18 3.80
N HIS A 121 4.56 2.23 3.27
CA HIS A 121 4.95 0.82 3.31
C HIS A 121 4.22 0.00 2.25
N ILE A 122 4.84 -1.10 1.87
CA ILE A 122 4.23 -2.12 1.01
C ILE A 122 4.18 -3.42 1.82
N SER A 123 2.98 -3.89 2.15
CA SER A 123 2.80 -5.11 2.94
C SER A 123 3.22 -6.33 2.14
N LEU A 124 4.06 -7.18 2.74
CA LEU A 124 4.56 -8.40 2.11
C LEU A 124 3.88 -9.65 2.68
N VAL A 125 3.71 -9.72 3.99
CA VAL A 125 3.10 -10.88 4.66
C VAL A 125 2.37 -10.41 5.91
N GLN A 126 1.14 -10.91 6.10
CA GLN A 126 0.34 -10.71 7.31
C GLN A 126 0.37 -11.97 8.17
N HIS A 127 0.24 -11.81 9.47
CA HIS A 127 0.29 -12.91 10.44
C HIS A 127 1.57 -13.75 10.31
N PRO A 128 2.76 -13.11 10.26
CA PRO A 128 4.00 -13.88 10.10
C PRO A 128 4.27 -14.75 11.32
N SER A 129 4.72 -15.98 11.09
CA SER A 129 5.07 -16.92 12.16
C SER A 129 6.32 -16.48 12.94
N ARG A 130 7.16 -15.64 12.32
CA ARG A 130 8.40 -15.10 12.90
C ARG A 130 8.60 -13.69 12.39
N ILE A 131 9.30 -12.87 13.15
CA ILE A 131 9.69 -11.53 12.73
C ILE A 131 11.11 -11.58 12.17
N VAL A 132 11.22 -11.36 10.86
CA VAL A 132 12.50 -11.27 10.16
C VAL A 132 12.51 -9.97 9.38
N THR A 133 13.43 -9.06 9.73
CA THR A 133 13.54 -7.75 9.08
C THR A 133 14.97 -7.44 8.63
N ASP A 134 15.90 -8.36 8.84
CA ASP A 134 17.32 -8.19 8.52
C ASP A 134 17.70 -8.69 7.10
N ILE A 135 16.71 -8.81 6.23
CA ILE A 135 16.94 -9.15 4.82
C ILE A 135 17.39 -7.89 4.09
N GLU A 136 18.46 -8.02 3.30
CA GLU A 136 18.92 -6.93 2.45
C GLU A 136 17.89 -6.63 1.35
N VAL A 137 17.51 -5.37 1.24
CA VAL A 137 16.55 -4.89 0.24
C VAL A 137 17.30 -4.26 -0.93
N PRO A 138 17.04 -4.72 -2.18
CA PRO A 138 17.66 -4.09 -3.34
C PRO A 138 17.30 -2.61 -3.45
N LYS A 139 18.27 -1.78 -3.82
CA LYS A 139 18.06 -0.33 -4.02
C LYS A 139 17.45 -0.09 -5.39
N VAL A 140 16.21 -0.47 -5.58
CA VAL A 140 15.46 -0.34 -6.82
C VAL A 140 14.46 0.79 -6.68
N SER A 141 14.31 1.59 -7.73
CA SER A 141 13.45 2.76 -7.75
C SER A 141 12.36 2.63 -8.79
N THR A 142 11.25 3.32 -8.55
CA THR A 142 10.19 3.48 -9.54
C THR A 142 9.63 4.91 -9.47
N ARG A 143 9.09 5.39 -10.59
CA ARG A 143 8.49 6.72 -10.67
C ARG A 143 7.01 6.66 -10.32
N ILE A 144 6.57 7.57 -9.47
CA ILE A 144 5.18 7.71 -9.07
C ILE A 144 4.58 8.90 -9.81
N GLU A 145 3.56 8.63 -10.63
CA GLU A 145 2.92 9.65 -11.47
C GLU A 145 1.42 9.76 -11.19
N ARG A 146 0.83 8.77 -10.54
CA ARG A 146 -0.62 8.66 -10.43
C ARG A 146 -1.03 7.94 -9.15
N ILE A 147 -2.19 8.33 -8.60
CA ILE A 147 -2.87 7.62 -7.52
C ILE A 147 -4.15 7.00 -8.05
N TYR A 148 -4.61 5.92 -7.42
CA TYR A 148 -5.71 5.09 -7.93
C TYR A 148 -6.76 4.89 -6.87
N VAL A 149 -8.03 4.94 -7.28
CA VAL A 149 -9.14 4.50 -6.44
C VAL A 149 -9.29 3.00 -6.63
N MET A 150 -9.16 2.26 -5.54
CA MET A 150 -9.14 0.80 -5.56
C MET A 150 -10.30 0.24 -4.76
N LYS A 151 -10.73 -0.94 -5.17
CA LYS A 151 -11.74 -1.72 -4.49
C LYS A 151 -11.14 -3.06 -4.06
N SER A 152 -11.41 -3.46 -2.82
CA SER A 152 -11.11 -4.82 -2.38
C SER A 152 -12.42 -5.55 -2.11
N GLU A 153 -12.54 -6.78 -2.62
CA GLU A 153 -13.70 -7.64 -2.38
C GLU A 153 -13.30 -9.10 -2.40
N ARG A 154 -14.06 -9.92 -1.70
CA ARG A 154 -13.83 -11.38 -1.74
C ARG A 154 -14.69 -11.98 -2.86
N ILE A 155 -14.01 -12.66 -3.78
CA ILE A 155 -14.62 -13.37 -4.89
C ILE A 155 -14.17 -14.83 -4.79
N ASN A 156 -15.10 -15.75 -4.58
CA ASN A 156 -14.81 -17.19 -4.40
C ASN A 156 -13.76 -17.45 -3.30
N GLY A 157 -13.84 -16.68 -2.20
CA GLY A 157 -12.93 -16.84 -1.07
C GLY A 157 -11.59 -16.13 -1.21
N GLU A 158 -11.29 -15.55 -2.36
CA GLU A 158 -10.05 -14.82 -2.60
C GLU A 158 -10.28 -13.31 -2.48
N LEU A 159 -9.32 -12.62 -1.86
CA LEU A 159 -9.32 -11.16 -1.77
C LEU A 159 -8.76 -10.59 -3.08
N ILE A 160 -9.61 -9.91 -3.84
CA ILE A 160 -9.26 -9.36 -5.14
C ILE A 160 -9.28 -7.83 -5.07
N TYR A 161 -8.20 -7.21 -5.53
CA TYR A 161 -8.10 -5.75 -5.66
C TYR A 161 -8.28 -5.36 -7.12
N SER A 162 -9.10 -4.34 -7.34
CA SER A 162 -9.34 -3.81 -8.70
C SER A 162 -9.52 -2.30 -8.67
N GLU A 163 -9.17 -1.65 -9.77
CA GLU A 163 -9.40 -0.22 -9.94
C GLU A 163 -10.87 0.06 -10.20
N VAL A 164 -11.39 1.13 -9.65
CA VAL A 164 -12.77 1.57 -9.87
C VAL A 164 -12.90 3.01 -10.36
#